data_876655c627f0db9b3af4aca0c547c5f9
#
_entry.id   876655c627f0db9b3af4aca0c547c5f9
#
_cell.length_a   1.000
_cell.length_b   1.000
_cell.length_c   1.000
_cell.angle_alpha   90.00
_cell.angle_beta   90.00
_cell.angle_gamma   90.00
#
_symmetry.space_group_name_H-M   'P 1'
#
loop_
_entity.id
_entity.type
_entity.pdbx_description
1 polymer ?
#
loop_
_entity_poly.entity_id
_entity_poly.type
_entity_poly.pdbx_seq_one_letter_code
_entity_poly.pdbx_strand_id
1 'polypeptide(L)'
;RQKLHPATEVSIFPPGAETSTPTYLCLLPPPEICASPTDLVAAAHAQLGSRETKAILFCALCRSLGVPARLVVSPQVSPYSFSQSRPKPIPAAEDEEETLYIEPLDEKAPPTVWVEVYSKPYQHWLTVDPVRGFLKATGLRNMEPQASQRQNKLVYVVAFEEDGYARDVTARYTRQLHTRVARMRPSGRHTDWWARVVRALHRPQKLDRDAVEDVELQDQARREPMPTSAGAFKDHPVYVLERHIHRDQVIHPLHRVGTFQGQPVYLRAHVVQLRSARQ
;
A
#
# COMPACT_ATOMS: atom_id res chain seq x y z
N ARG A 1 14.55 -18.08 -25.14
CA ARG A 1 14.07 -19.41 -24.61
C ARG A 1 14.70 -19.59 -23.25
N GLN A 2 13.98 -19.24 -22.19
CA GLN A 2 14.38 -19.46 -20.81
C GLN A 2 14.22 -20.96 -20.49
N LYS A 3 15.26 -21.59 -19.97
CA LYS A 3 15.19 -22.92 -19.37
C LYS A 3 14.55 -22.77 -17.98
N LEU A 4 13.39 -23.37 -17.80
CA LEU A 4 12.74 -23.53 -16.51
C LEU A 4 13.58 -24.49 -15.66
N HIS A 5 14.04 -24.03 -14.48
CA HIS A 5 14.62 -24.89 -13.46
C HIS A 5 13.48 -25.60 -12.69
N PRO A 6 13.67 -26.86 -12.30
CA PRO A 6 12.66 -27.59 -11.53
C PRO A 6 12.48 -26.94 -10.15
N ALA A 7 11.24 -26.79 -9.74
CA ALA A 7 10.84 -26.27 -8.45
C ALA A 7 11.39 -27.11 -7.30
N THR A 8 12.11 -26.52 -6.38
CA THR A 8 12.48 -27.17 -5.11
C THR A 8 11.30 -27.00 -4.16
N GLU A 9 10.66 -28.09 -3.76
CA GLU A 9 9.59 -28.10 -2.77
C GLU A 9 10.11 -27.61 -1.42
N VAL A 10 9.67 -26.44 -1.01
CA VAL A 10 9.84 -25.98 0.38
C VAL A 10 8.52 -26.24 1.10
N SER A 11 8.48 -27.35 1.87
CA SER A 11 7.35 -27.64 2.75
C SER A 11 7.35 -26.67 3.93
N ILE A 12 6.34 -25.81 4.00
CA ILE A 12 6.14 -24.84 5.09
C ILE A 12 5.38 -25.49 6.28
N PHE A 13 4.99 -26.75 6.19
CA PHE A 13 4.21 -27.46 7.20
C PHE A 13 5.02 -28.51 7.95
N PRO A 14 4.75 -28.75 9.25
CA PRO A 14 5.43 -29.79 10.01
C PRO A 14 5.09 -31.17 9.44
N PRO A 15 6.03 -32.13 9.54
CA PRO A 15 5.83 -33.47 9.01
C PRO A 15 4.68 -34.19 9.76
N GLY A 16 3.64 -34.57 9.04
CA GLY A 16 2.49 -35.30 9.55
C GLY A 16 1.10 -34.73 9.23
N ALA A 17 1.02 -33.56 8.60
CA ALA A 17 -0.26 -33.04 8.14
C ALA A 17 -0.49 -33.46 6.68
N GLU A 18 -1.24 -34.56 6.47
CA GLU A 18 -1.83 -34.88 5.17
C GLU A 18 -2.94 -33.85 4.87
N THR A 19 -2.55 -32.65 4.49
CA THR A 19 -3.46 -31.67 3.91
C THR A 19 -3.17 -31.61 2.42
N SER A 20 -4.16 -31.91 1.61
CA SER A 20 -4.14 -31.62 0.18
C SER A 20 -3.78 -30.15 -0.01
N THR A 21 -2.51 -29.86 -0.24
CA THR A 21 -2.02 -28.52 -0.55
C THR A 21 -2.70 -28.08 -1.83
N PRO A 22 -3.38 -26.94 -1.84
CA PRO A 22 -3.97 -26.45 -3.07
C PRO A 22 -2.87 -26.24 -4.09
N THR A 23 -2.95 -26.91 -5.21
CA THR A 23 -1.98 -27.01 -6.30
C THR A 23 -1.47 -25.66 -6.85
N TYR A 24 -2.20 -24.57 -6.58
CA TYR A 24 -1.81 -23.22 -7.02
C TYR A 24 -0.67 -22.56 -6.22
N LEU A 25 -0.28 -23.10 -5.05
CA LEU A 25 0.87 -22.58 -4.28
C LEU A 25 2.22 -23.02 -4.87
N CYS A 26 2.23 -24.06 -5.70
CA CYS A 26 3.45 -24.63 -6.29
C CYS A 26 3.92 -23.91 -7.55
N LEU A 27 3.24 -22.87 -8.02
CA LEU A 27 3.44 -22.30 -9.35
C LEU A 27 3.99 -20.89 -9.38
N LEU A 28 4.23 -20.30 -8.23
CA LEU A 28 4.98 -19.05 -8.19
C LEU A 28 6.45 -19.40 -8.51
N PRO A 29 7.07 -18.71 -9.48
CA PRO A 29 8.51 -18.87 -9.67
C PRO A 29 9.18 -18.60 -8.33
N PRO A 30 10.25 -19.35 -7.99
CA PRO A 30 10.95 -19.14 -6.74
C PRO A 30 11.29 -17.65 -6.63
N PRO A 31 11.05 -17.03 -5.45
CA PRO A 31 11.35 -15.62 -5.29
C PRO A 31 12.82 -15.40 -5.63
N GLU A 32 13.10 -14.45 -6.48
CA GLU A 32 14.47 -14.04 -6.79
C GLU A 32 15.10 -13.55 -5.48
N ILE A 33 16.04 -14.31 -4.95
CA ILE A 33 16.69 -14.00 -3.69
C ILE A 33 17.90 -13.12 -3.98
N CYS A 34 17.72 -11.80 -3.91
CA CYS A 34 18.83 -10.86 -3.81
C CYS A 34 19.20 -10.68 -2.33
N ALA A 35 19.89 -11.64 -1.76
CA ALA A 35 20.24 -11.64 -0.34
C ALA A 35 21.47 -10.78 -0.04
N SER A 36 22.29 -10.49 -1.04
CA SER A 36 23.56 -9.77 -0.88
C SER A 36 23.78 -8.71 -1.95
N PRO A 37 24.64 -7.70 -1.68
CA PRO A 37 25.04 -6.74 -2.71
C PRO A 37 25.70 -7.39 -3.93
N THR A 38 26.35 -8.54 -3.76
CA THR A 38 26.99 -9.29 -4.87
C THR A 38 25.97 -9.86 -5.83
N ASP A 39 24.79 -10.27 -5.34
CA ASP A 39 23.69 -10.76 -6.18
C ASP A 39 23.14 -9.65 -7.07
N LEU A 40 23.02 -8.43 -6.51
CA LEU A 40 22.62 -7.25 -7.27
C LEU A 40 23.63 -6.89 -8.37
N VAL A 41 24.92 -6.99 -8.07
CA VAL A 41 25.98 -6.77 -9.07
C VAL A 41 25.91 -7.83 -10.16
N ALA A 42 25.71 -9.10 -9.81
CA ALA A 42 25.56 -10.19 -10.77
C ALA A 42 24.32 -9.98 -11.67
N ALA A 43 23.18 -9.58 -11.09
CA ALA A 43 21.98 -9.26 -11.84
C ALA A 43 22.18 -8.08 -12.80
N ALA A 44 22.93 -7.04 -12.38
CA ALA A 44 23.26 -5.90 -13.21
C ALA A 44 24.14 -6.30 -14.41
N HIS A 45 25.17 -7.14 -14.19
CA HIS A 45 26.02 -7.66 -15.27
C HIS A 45 25.27 -8.57 -16.22
N ALA A 46 24.39 -9.41 -15.70
CA ALA A 46 23.58 -10.32 -16.50
C ALA A 46 22.47 -9.57 -17.27
N GLN A 47 22.17 -8.33 -16.90
CA GLN A 47 21.02 -7.54 -17.41
C GLN A 47 19.68 -8.28 -17.24
N LEU A 48 19.60 -9.14 -16.24
CA LEU A 48 18.44 -9.95 -15.90
C LEU A 48 18.01 -9.64 -14.45
N GLY A 49 16.71 -9.61 -14.22
CA GLY A 49 16.20 -9.39 -12.88
C GLY A 49 14.71 -9.15 -12.87
N SER A 50 14.10 -9.36 -11.71
CA SER A 50 12.70 -9.05 -11.45
C SER A 50 12.45 -7.53 -11.55
N ARG A 51 11.17 -7.15 -11.47
CA ARG A 51 10.80 -5.72 -11.41
C ARG A 51 11.37 -5.06 -10.16
N GLU A 52 11.37 -5.79 -9.05
CA GLU A 52 11.92 -5.37 -7.76
C GLU A 52 13.42 -5.14 -7.86
N THR A 53 14.17 -6.09 -8.43
CA THR A 53 15.63 -5.97 -8.65
C THR A 53 15.97 -4.76 -9.51
N LYS A 54 15.21 -4.51 -10.57
CA LYS A 54 15.40 -3.32 -11.42
C LYS A 54 15.16 -2.03 -10.64
N ALA A 55 14.14 -1.97 -9.79
CA ALA A 55 13.87 -0.81 -8.95
C ALA A 55 14.98 -0.57 -7.92
N ILE A 56 15.49 -1.64 -7.29
CA ILE A 56 16.60 -1.56 -6.32
C ILE A 56 17.87 -1.06 -7.01
N LEU A 57 18.23 -1.61 -8.17
CA LEU A 57 19.39 -1.19 -8.96
C LEU A 57 19.27 0.27 -9.40
N PHE A 58 18.10 0.72 -9.84
CA PHE A 58 17.87 2.11 -10.19
C PHE A 58 18.03 3.04 -8.97
N CYS A 59 17.50 2.65 -7.81
CA CYS A 59 17.67 3.40 -6.57
C CYS A 59 19.15 3.51 -6.19
N ALA A 60 19.90 2.40 -6.28
CA ALA A 60 21.33 2.37 -6.02
C ALA A 60 22.11 3.28 -7.00
N LEU A 61 21.75 3.27 -8.27
CA LEU A 61 22.33 4.15 -9.29
C LEU A 61 22.10 5.63 -8.95
N CYS A 62 20.87 6.01 -8.62
CA CYS A 62 20.58 7.40 -8.21
C CYS A 62 21.43 7.82 -7.03
N ARG A 63 21.52 6.98 -6.00
CA ARG A 63 22.35 7.25 -4.80
C ARG A 63 23.82 7.36 -5.12
N SER A 64 24.36 6.51 -5.99
CA SER A 64 25.76 6.58 -6.42
C SER A 64 26.11 7.87 -7.19
N LEU A 65 25.12 8.46 -7.86
CA LEU A 65 25.24 9.75 -8.56
C LEU A 65 25.01 10.97 -7.62
N GLY A 66 24.83 10.74 -6.32
CA GLY A 66 24.55 11.80 -5.36
C GLY A 66 23.14 12.39 -5.47
N VAL A 67 22.24 11.69 -6.13
CA VAL A 67 20.82 12.07 -6.22
C VAL A 67 20.07 11.43 -5.07
N PRO A 68 19.45 12.20 -4.16
CA PRO A 68 18.70 11.63 -3.04
C PRO A 68 17.55 10.78 -3.57
N ALA A 69 17.57 9.49 -3.28
CA ALA A 69 16.58 8.53 -3.75
C ALA A 69 16.22 7.55 -2.63
N ARG A 70 14.98 7.11 -2.62
CA ARG A 70 14.49 6.12 -1.67
C ARG A 70 13.68 5.02 -2.35
N LEU A 71 13.79 3.83 -1.81
CA LEU A 71 13.04 2.69 -2.29
C LEU A 71 11.66 2.69 -1.64
N VAL A 72 10.63 2.59 -2.45
CA VAL A 72 9.25 2.53 -1.98
C VAL A 72 8.70 1.14 -2.19
N VAL A 73 8.18 0.56 -1.13
CA VAL A 73 7.67 -0.82 -1.11
C VAL A 73 6.22 -0.83 -0.66
N SER A 74 5.38 -1.52 -1.41
CA SER A 74 4.02 -1.86 -1.01
C SER A 74 3.97 -3.33 -0.60
N PRO A 75 4.15 -3.65 0.70
CA PRO A 75 4.11 -5.03 1.16
C PRO A 75 2.71 -5.61 0.91
N GLN A 76 2.68 -6.77 0.27
CA GLN A 76 1.45 -7.49 0.01
C GLN A 76 1.09 -8.31 1.23
N VAL A 77 0.14 -7.80 2.01
CA VAL A 77 -0.26 -8.43 3.28
C VAL A 77 -1.37 -9.45 3.05
N SER A 78 -1.21 -10.62 3.63
CA SER A 78 -2.28 -11.60 3.72
C SER A 78 -3.42 -11.08 4.59
N PRO A 79 -4.69 -11.34 4.25
CA PRO A 79 -5.82 -10.89 5.06
C PRO A 79 -5.72 -11.48 6.47
N TYR A 80 -5.85 -10.63 7.48
CA TYR A 80 -5.78 -11.02 8.89
C TYR A 80 -6.91 -11.97 9.30
N SER A 81 -8.08 -11.83 8.70
CA SER A 81 -9.20 -12.75 8.89
C SER A 81 -9.45 -13.53 7.61
N PHE A 82 -9.23 -14.82 7.66
CA PHE A 82 -9.74 -15.72 6.63
C PHE A 82 -11.26 -15.76 6.79
N SER A 83 -11.97 -15.04 5.94
CA SER A 83 -13.36 -15.38 5.72
C SER A 83 -13.38 -16.79 5.13
N GLN A 84 -13.88 -17.75 5.90
CA GLN A 84 -14.17 -19.10 5.41
C GLN A 84 -15.38 -19.03 4.44
N SER A 85 -15.32 -18.22 3.42
CA SER A 85 -16.12 -18.47 2.25
C SER A 85 -15.57 -19.75 1.64
N ARG A 86 -16.24 -20.88 1.90
CA ARG A 86 -15.98 -22.14 1.19
C ARG A 86 -15.71 -21.81 -0.26
N PRO A 87 -14.56 -22.23 -0.83
CA PRO A 87 -14.37 -22.16 -2.26
C PRO A 87 -15.61 -22.84 -2.88
N LYS A 88 -16.27 -22.17 -3.80
CA LYS A 88 -17.31 -22.82 -4.58
C LYS A 88 -16.69 -24.07 -5.17
N PRO A 89 -17.30 -25.26 -5.00
CA PRO A 89 -16.76 -26.46 -5.64
C PRO A 89 -16.60 -26.13 -7.12
N ILE A 90 -15.38 -26.24 -7.61
CA ILE A 90 -15.12 -26.22 -9.04
C ILE A 90 -15.84 -27.47 -9.55
N PRO A 91 -16.77 -27.37 -10.53
CA PRO A 91 -17.34 -28.55 -11.12
C PRO A 91 -16.19 -29.41 -11.61
N ALA A 92 -16.18 -30.69 -11.21
CA ALA A 92 -15.20 -31.65 -11.67
C ALA A 92 -15.25 -31.66 -13.20
N ALA A 93 -14.31 -31.04 -13.85
CA ALA A 93 -14.08 -31.19 -15.28
C ALA A 93 -13.35 -32.52 -15.44
N GLU A 94 -13.98 -33.40 -16.18
CA GLU A 94 -13.44 -34.68 -16.59
C GLU A 94 -12.18 -34.43 -17.42
N ASP A 95 -11.06 -35.01 -17.00
CA ASP A 95 -9.86 -35.38 -17.76
C ASP A 95 -9.31 -34.42 -18.86
N GLU A 96 -9.27 -33.12 -18.62
CA GLU A 96 -8.38 -32.24 -19.37
C GLU A 96 -7.11 -31.99 -18.55
N GLU A 97 -5.93 -32.33 -19.08
CA GLU A 97 -4.64 -31.94 -18.56
C GLU A 97 -4.70 -30.45 -18.24
N GLU A 98 -4.77 -30.14 -16.95
CA GLU A 98 -4.84 -28.76 -16.44
C GLU A 98 -3.50 -28.10 -16.75
N THR A 99 -3.38 -27.58 -17.96
CA THR A 99 -2.28 -26.70 -18.33
C THR A 99 -2.41 -25.46 -17.48
N LEU A 100 -1.60 -25.44 -16.43
CA LEU A 100 -1.49 -24.34 -15.49
C LEU A 100 -1.17 -23.05 -16.25
N TYR A 101 -2.19 -22.25 -16.45
CA TYR A 101 -2.07 -20.94 -17.05
C TYR A 101 -1.38 -20.01 -16.04
N ILE A 102 -0.07 -19.87 -16.18
CA ILE A 102 0.67 -18.77 -15.54
C ILE A 102 0.25 -17.53 -16.33
N GLU A 103 -0.64 -16.71 -15.75
CA GLU A 103 -0.94 -15.41 -16.34
C GLU A 103 0.40 -14.68 -16.60
N PRO A 104 0.67 -14.29 -17.85
CA PRO A 104 1.88 -13.55 -18.16
C PRO A 104 1.89 -12.29 -17.29
N LEU A 105 3.04 -12.01 -16.69
CA LEU A 105 3.22 -10.84 -15.83
C LEU A 105 2.79 -9.62 -16.62
N ASP A 106 1.67 -9.01 -16.23
CA ASP A 106 1.17 -7.81 -16.89
C ASP A 106 2.18 -6.67 -16.65
N GLU A 107 3.02 -6.40 -17.64
CA GLU A 107 4.01 -5.33 -17.57
C GLU A 107 3.39 -3.96 -17.32
N LYS A 108 2.12 -3.79 -17.58
CA LYS A 108 1.35 -2.56 -17.34
C LYS A 108 0.79 -2.49 -15.91
N ALA A 109 0.77 -3.61 -15.19
CA ALA A 109 0.27 -3.63 -13.82
C ALA A 109 1.12 -2.73 -12.91
N PRO A 110 0.51 -2.02 -11.95
CA PRO A 110 1.23 -1.24 -10.96
C PRO A 110 2.25 -2.10 -10.21
N PRO A 111 3.48 -1.60 -9.98
CA PRO A 111 4.51 -2.34 -9.27
C PRO A 111 4.21 -2.43 -7.78
N THR A 112 4.84 -3.40 -7.12
CA THR A 112 4.89 -3.51 -5.65
C THR A 112 6.10 -2.79 -5.07
N VAL A 113 7.12 -2.54 -5.90
CA VAL A 113 8.35 -1.82 -5.53
C VAL A 113 8.68 -0.80 -6.61
N TRP A 114 8.98 0.42 -6.22
CA TRP A 114 9.37 1.52 -7.10
C TRP A 114 10.32 2.48 -6.39
N VAL A 115 10.66 3.60 -7.03
CA VAL A 115 11.62 4.56 -6.49
C VAL A 115 10.99 5.94 -6.40
N GLU A 116 11.34 6.68 -5.36
CA GLU A 116 11.13 8.11 -5.29
C GLU A 116 12.48 8.84 -5.31
N VAL A 117 12.55 9.91 -6.09
CA VAL A 117 13.72 10.76 -6.24
C VAL A 117 13.36 12.15 -5.75
N TYR A 118 14.19 12.72 -4.86
CA TYR A 118 13.94 14.06 -4.33
C TYR A 118 14.40 15.14 -5.32
N SER A 119 13.46 15.98 -5.71
CA SER A 119 13.75 17.14 -6.55
C SER A 119 14.04 18.38 -5.71
N LYS A 120 15.28 18.82 -5.69
CA LYS A 120 15.68 20.04 -4.99
C LYS A 120 14.97 21.31 -5.51
N PRO A 121 14.79 21.51 -6.84
CA PRO A 121 14.06 22.68 -7.34
C PRO A 121 12.60 22.72 -6.92
N TYR A 122 11.94 21.56 -6.89
CA TYR A 122 10.52 21.46 -6.56
C TYR A 122 10.25 21.20 -5.08
N GLN A 123 11.27 20.88 -4.29
CA GLN A 123 11.18 20.59 -2.85
C GLN A 123 10.23 19.44 -2.50
N HIS A 124 10.05 18.46 -3.42
CA HIS A 124 9.24 17.27 -3.16
C HIS A 124 9.77 16.02 -3.85
N TRP A 125 9.21 14.87 -3.47
CA TRP A 125 9.56 13.58 -3.99
C TRP A 125 8.83 13.29 -5.30
N LEU A 126 9.59 12.88 -6.32
CA LEU A 126 9.09 12.46 -7.63
C LEU A 126 9.01 10.94 -7.67
N THR A 127 7.87 10.40 -8.07
CA THR A 127 7.69 8.97 -8.25
C THR A 127 8.28 8.50 -9.58
N VAL A 128 9.13 7.48 -9.53
CA VAL A 128 9.77 6.87 -10.69
C VAL A 128 9.50 5.37 -10.71
N ASP A 129 8.94 4.86 -11.80
CA ASP A 129 8.89 3.44 -12.09
C ASP A 129 9.89 3.14 -13.21
N PRO A 130 11.05 2.56 -12.89
CA PRO A 130 12.09 2.34 -13.89
C PRO A 130 11.72 1.25 -14.90
N VAL A 131 10.77 0.37 -14.59
CA VAL A 131 10.34 -0.72 -15.47
C VAL A 131 9.38 -0.22 -16.55
N ARG A 132 8.41 0.60 -16.17
CA ARG A 132 7.45 1.19 -17.11
C ARG A 132 7.95 2.50 -17.75
N GLY A 133 9.16 2.95 -17.41
CA GLY A 133 9.70 4.22 -17.88
C GLY A 133 8.90 5.44 -17.43
N PHE A 134 8.36 5.40 -16.23
CA PHE A 134 7.43 6.37 -15.72
C PHE A 134 8.09 7.34 -14.74
N LEU A 135 8.01 8.63 -15.03
CA LEU A 135 8.44 9.72 -14.15
C LEU A 135 7.30 10.72 -13.99
N LYS A 136 6.78 10.89 -12.78
CA LYS A 136 5.77 11.94 -12.51
C LYS A 136 5.91 12.56 -11.13
N ALA A 137 5.73 13.89 -11.11
CA ALA A 137 5.62 14.65 -9.88
C ALA A 137 4.34 14.33 -9.08
N THR A 138 3.27 13.86 -9.76
CA THR A 138 1.93 13.62 -9.20
C THR A 138 1.35 12.29 -9.69
N GLY A 139 2.13 11.22 -9.53
CA GLY A 139 1.86 9.93 -10.16
C GLY A 139 0.83 9.01 -9.51
N LEU A 140 -0.04 9.52 -8.64
CA LEU A 140 -1.00 8.75 -7.82
C LEU A 140 -1.85 7.75 -8.62
N ARG A 141 -2.35 8.17 -9.79
CA ARG A 141 -3.32 7.37 -10.55
C ARG A 141 -2.75 6.11 -11.17
N ASN A 142 -1.47 6.11 -11.50
CA ASN A 142 -0.84 5.00 -12.22
C ASN A 142 -0.17 3.99 -11.30
N MET A 143 -0.04 4.30 -10.01
CA MET A 143 0.53 3.41 -8.99
C MET A 143 -0.55 2.68 -8.20
N GLU A 144 -1.78 3.19 -8.15
CA GLU A 144 -2.89 2.54 -7.47
C GLU A 144 -3.45 1.39 -8.33
N PRO A 145 -3.43 0.13 -7.83
CA PRO A 145 -3.99 -1.01 -8.55
C PRO A 145 -5.49 -0.87 -8.74
N GLN A 146 -5.99 -1.42 -9.84
CA GLN A 146 -7.43 -1.48 -10.08
C GLN A 146 -8.11 -2.38 -9.03
N ALA A 147 -9.38 -2.10 -8.76
CA ALA A 147 -10.17 -2.89 -7.78
C ALA A 147 -10.29 -4.37 -8.15
N SER A 148 -10.18 -4.71 -9.44
CA SER A 148 -10.17 -6.06 -9.98
C SER A 148 -8.91 -6.84 -9.64
N GLN A 149 -7.78 -6.18 -9.41
CA GLN A 149 -6.51 -6.83 -9.05
C GLN A 149 -6.56 -7.28 -7.59
N ARG A 150 -6.76 -8.59 -7.38
CA ARG A 150 -6.85 -9.17 -6.04
C ARG A 150 -5.50 -9.34 -5.37
N GLN A 151 -4.45 -9.52 -6.15
CA GLN A 151 -3.09 -9.84 -5.68
C GLN A 151 -2.27 -8.60 -5.33
N ASN A 152 -2.58 -7.42 -5.90
CA ASN A 152 -1.89 -6.18 -5.61
C ASN A 152 -2.81 -5.20 -4.88
N LYS A 153 -2.54 -4.94 -3.61
CA LYS A 153 -3.33 -4.03 -2.76
C LYS A 153 -2.43 -3.03 -2.06
N LEU A 154 -2.67 -1.76 -2.27
CA LEU A 154 -1.97 -0.70 -1.54
C LEU A 154 -2.60 -0.50 -0.15
N VAL A 155 -2.26 -1.39 0.79
CA VAL A 155 -2.69 -1.29 2.20
C VAL A 155 -1.68 -0.49 2.99
N TYR A 156 -0.41 -0.75 2.77
CA TYR A 156 0.74 -0.06 3.36
C TYR A 156 1.72 0.29 2.26
N VAL A 157 2.26 1.49 2.30
CA VAL A 157 3.32 1.93 1.39
C VAL A 157 4.41 2.58 2.21
N VAL A 158 5.59 1.99 2.18
CA VAL A 158 6.74 2.40 3.01
C VAL A 158 7.88 2.85 2.11
N ALA A 159 8.38 4.03 2.35
CA ALA A 159 9.55 4.57 1.67
C ALA A 159 10.79 4.42 2.58
N PHE A 160 11.82 3.71 2.08
CA PHE A 160 13.07 3.44 2.78
C PHE A 160 14.16 4.40 2.30
N GLU A 161 14.62 5.27 3.19
CA GLU A 161 15.62 6.28 2.90
C GLU A 161 17.06 5.71 2.92
N GLU A 162 18.01 6.51 2.48
CA GLU A 162 19.41 6.11 2.37
C GLU A 162 20.11 5.88 3.72
N ASP A 163 19.61 6.50 4.78
CA ASP A 163 20.10 6.40 6.15
C ASP A 163 19.46 5.27 6.97
N GLY A 164 18.65 4.41 6.32
CA GLY A 164 18.00 3.27 6.94
C GLY A 164 16.68 3.59 7.64
N TYR A 165 16.29 4.84 7.72
CA TYR A 165 14.96 5.21 8.22
C TYR A 165 13.88 4.98 7.18
N ALA A 166 12.65 4.84 7.65
CA ALA A 166 11.52 4.63 6.77
C ALA A 166 10.31 5.48 7.17
N ARG A 167 9.45 5.74 6.19
CA ARG A 167 8.28 6.58 6.33
C ARG A 167 7.05 5.96 5.67
N ASP A 168 5.90 6.07 6.30
CA ASP A 168 4.61 5.72 5.68
C ASP A 168 4.20 6.82 4.69
N VAL A 169 4.16 6.45 3.43
CA VAL A 169 3.74 7.33 2.33
C VAL A 169 2.44 6.84 1.67
N THR A 170 1.67 6.01 2.35
CA THR A 170 0.43 5.43 1.83
C THR A 170 -0.54 6.51 1.33
N ALA A 171 -0.63 7.64 2.05
CA ALA A 171 -1.51 8.74 1.67
C ALA A 171 -1.21 9.34 0.29
N ARG A 172 0.06 9.27 -0.16
CA ARG A 172 0.48 9.76 -1.49
C ARG A 172 -0.07 8.90 -2.62
N TYR A 173 -0.22 7.59 -2.40
CA TYR A 173 -0.51 6.62 -3.44
C TYR A 173 -1.94 6.10 -3.44
N THR A 174 -2.74 6.40 -2.43
CA THR A 174 -4.13 5.95 -2.33
C THR A 174 -5.10 7.12 -2.38
N ARG A 175 -6.21 6.96 -3.11
CA ARG A 175 -7.29 7.95 -3.17
C ARG A 175 -8.28 7.81 -2.02
N GLN A 176 -8.36 6.64 -1.43
CA GLN A 176 -9.35 6.26 -0.44
C GLN A 176 -8.68 5.69 0.81
N LEU A 177 -7.84 6.52 1.45
CA LEU A 177 -7.07 6.14 2.63
C LEU A 177 -7.98 5.78 3.81
N HIS A 178 -8.95 6.63 4.10
CA HIS A 178 -9.82 6.50 5.27
C HIS A 178 -11.03 5.61 5.02
N THR A 179 -11.48 5.52 3.78
CA THR A 179 -12.66 4.71 3.43
C THR A 179 -12.30 3.28 3.04
N ARG A 180 -11.33 3.06 2.17
CA ARG A 180 -10.97 1.74 1.65
C ARG A 180 -9.80 1.13 2.41
N VAL A 181 -8.66 1.84 2.48
CA VAL A 181 -7.44 1.32 3.08
C VAL A 181 -7.62 1.05 4.57
N ALA A 182 -8.24 1.98 5.31
CA ALA A 182 -8.49 1.81 6.73
C ALA A 182 -9.30 0.55 7.07
N ARG A 183 -10.23 0.14 6.19
CA ARG A 183 -11.01 -1.11 6.37
C ARG A 183 -10.20 -2.38 6.13
N MET A 184 -9.12 -2.31 5.35
CA MET A 184 -8.23 -3.43 5.10
C MET A 184 -7.17 -3.58 6.20
N ARG A 185 -6.97 -2.54 7.02
CA ARG A 185 -6.06 -2.54 8.17
C ARG A 185 -6.74 -3.17 9.38
N PRO A 186 -5.98 -3.79 10.30
CA PRO A 186 -6.52 -4.30 11.57
C PRO A 186 -7.25 -3.22 12.36
N SER A 187 -8.39 -3.57 12.95
CA SER A 187 -9.23 -2.70 13.78
C SER A 187 -9.27 -3.16 15.24
N GLY A 188 -9.90 -2.39 16.13
CA GLY A 188 -10.04 -2.73 17.53
C GLY A 188 -8.73 -2.59 18.31
N ARG A 189 -8.36 -3.62 19.08
CA ARG A 189 -7.16 -3.59 19.93
C ARG A 189 -5.84 -3.42 19.18
N HIS A 190 -5.83 -3.67 17.89
CA HIS A 190 -4.65 -3.63 17.03
C HIS A 190 -4.60 -2.39 16.11
N THR A 191 -5.48 -1.42 16.29
CA THR A 191 -5.55 -0.22 15.45
C THR A 191 -4.22 0.54 15.44
N ASP A 192 -3.52 0.59 16.58
CA ASP A 192 -2.31 1.40 16.73
C ASP A 192 -1.01 0.67 16.35
N TRP A 193 -1.08 -0.63 15.98
CA TRP A 193 0.14 -1.39 15.73
C TRP A 193 0.97 -0.76 14.61
N TRP A 194 0.32 -0.31 13.52
CA TRP A 194 0.99 0.30 12.39
C TRP A 194 1.66 1.63 12.78
N ALA A 195 0.97 2.47 13.51
CA ALA A 195 1.55 3.72 14.02
C ALA A 195 2.78 3.47 14.90
N ARG A 196 2.80 2.39 15.69
CA ARG A 196 3.97 1.99 16.49
C ARG A 196 5.13 1.52 15.63
N VAL A 197 4.85 0.70 14.60
CA VAL A 197 5.89 0.24 13.66
C VAL A 197 6.52 1.43 12.93
N VAL A 198 5.69 2.30 12.37
CA VAL A 198 6.16 3.50 11.65
C VAL A 198 6.98 4.41 12.57
N ARG A 199 6.55 4.58 13.83
CA ARG A 199 7.30 5.39 14.81
C ARG A 199 8.68 4.82 15.10
N ALA A 200 8.81 3.49 15.16
CA ALA A 200 10.11 2.84 15.39
C ALA A 200 11.07 3.00 14.19
N LEU A 201 10.52 3.18 12.99
CA LEU A 201 11.28 3.36 11.75
C LEU A 201 11.56 4.83 11.43
N HIS A 202 10.91 5.77 12.12
CA HIS A 202 11.09 7.20 11.88
C HIS A 202 12.46 7.70 12.36
N ARG A 203 12.99 8.67 11.63
CA ARG A 203 14.19 9.41 12.02
C ARG A 203 13.93 10.20 13.32
N PRO A 204 14.85 10.12 14.31
CA PRO A 204 14.70 10.87 15.58
C PRO A 204 14.65 12.38 15.38
N GLN A 205 15.49 12.90 14.47
CA GLN A 205 15.54 14.32 14.14
C GLN A 205 15.00 14.54 12.72
N LYS A 206 13.92 15.30 12.61
CA LYS A 206 13.32 15.62 11.32
C LYS A 206 14.22 16.56 10.52
N LEU A 207 14.33 16.29 9.23
CA LEU A 207 14.92 17.20 8.26
C LEU A 207 13.84 18.18 7.76
N ASP A 208 14.27 19.32 7.20
CA ASP A 208 13.35 20.30 6.60
C ASP A 208 12.45 19.67 5.52
N ARG A 209 13.03 18.79 4.69
CA ARG A 209 12.27 18.04 3.68
C ARG A 209 11.18 17.15 4.28
N ASP A 210 11.40 16.62 5.49
CA ASP A 210 10.42 15.77 6.18
C ASP A 210 9.22 16.58 6.67
N ALA A 211 9.44 17.82 7.11
CA ALA A 211 8.38 18.70 7.54
C ALA A 211 7.47 19.10 6.35
N VAL A 212 8.08 19.41 5.21
CA VAL A 212 7.33 19.72 3.98
C VAL A 212 6.51 18.50 3.53
N GLU A 213 7.12 17.30 3.56
CA GLU A 213 6.45 16.08 3.20
C GLU A 213 5.28 15.73 4.13
N ASP A 214 5.42 15.97 5.45
CA ASP A 214 4.34 15.73 6.41
C ASP A 214 3.10 16.56 6.05
N VAL A 215 3.29 17.84 5.68
CA VAL A 215 2.20 18.72 5.23
C VAL A 215 1.58 18.18 3.94
N GLU A 216 2.41 17.78 2.96
CA GLU A 216 1.93 17.21 1.70
C GLU A 216 1.08 15.95 1.93
N LEU A 217 1.55 15.01 2.75
CA LEU A 217 0.83 13.76 3.05
C LEU A 217 -0.49 14.02 3.80
N GLN A 218 -0.51 14.99 4.73
CA GLN A 218 -1.73 15.38 5.41
C GLN A 218 -2.74 16.02 4.46
N ASP A 219 -2.28 16.86 3.55
CA ASP A 219 -3.15 17.49 2.56
C ASP A 219 -3.71 16.46 1.57
N GLN A 220 -2.91 15.48 1.15
CA GLN A 220 -3.39 14.37 0.32
C GLN A 220 -4.46 13.55 1.05
N ALA A 221 -4.25 13.22 2.31
CA ALA A 221 -5.23 12.51 3.12
C ALA A 221 -6.55 13.30 3.28
N ARG A 222 -6.48 14.63 3.40
CA ARG A 222 -7.67 15.51 3.49
C ARG A 222 -8.43 15.64 2.17
N ARG A 223 -7.76 15.47 1.02
CA ARG A 223 -8.37 15.54 -0.32
C ARG A 223 -9.11 14.27 -0.72
N GLU A 224 -9.28 13.32 0.20
CA GLU A 224 -10.07 12.13 -0.06
C GLU A 224 -11.49 12.51 -0.50
N PRO A 225 -12.03 11.88 -1.56
CA PRO A 225 -13.39 12.13 -2.01
C PRO A 225 -14.39 11.72 -0.94
N MET A 226 -15.54 12.37 -0.95
CA MET A 226 -16.63 12.09 -0.02
C MET A 226 -17.03 10.61 -0.07
N PRO A 227 -17.25 9.97 1.10
CA PRO A 227 -17.67 8.57 1.14
C PRO A 227 -18.95 8.30 0.36
N THR A 228 -19.00 7.15 -0.32
CA THR A 228 -20.17 6.73 -1.11
C THR A 228 -21.16 5.86 -0.32
N SER A 229 -20.83 5.45 0.90
CA SER A 229 -21.70 4.65 1.77
C SER A 229 -21.91 5.31 3.13
N ALA A 230 -23.12 5.21 3.68
CA ALA A 230 -23.46 5.79 4.96
C ALA A 230 -22.58 5.34 6.12
N GLY A 231 -22.24 4.03 6.16
CA GLY A 231 -21.35 3.48 7.18
C GLY A 231 -19.92 4.03 7.13
N ALA A 232 -19.47 4.53 5.97
CA ALA A 232 -18.12 5.07 5.82
C ALA A 232 -17.95 6.46 6.47
N PHE A 233 -19.06 7.16 6.77
CA PHE A 233 -19.02 8.45 7.48
C PHE A 233 -18.84 8.29 9.00
N LYS A 234 -19.15 7.11 9.58
CA LYS A 234 -19.19 6.94 11.03
C LYS A 234 -17.88 7.37 11.71
N ASP A 235 -16.77 6.85 11.20
CA ASP A 235 -15.45 7.13 11.78
C ASP A 235 -14.51 7.85 10.79
N HIS A 236 -15.11 8.50 9.77
CA HIS A 236 -14.33 9.21 8.77
C HIS A 236 -13.68 10.46 9.36
N PRO A 237 -12.36 10.68 9.22
CA PRO A 237 -11.66 11.79 9.87
C PRO A 237 -11.99 13.16 9.29
N VAL A 238 -12.47 13.23 8.03
CA VAL A 238 -12.75 14.51 7.34
C VAL A 238 -14.24 14.83 7.32
N TYR A 239 -15.11 13.84 7.04
CA TYR A 239 -16.54 14.05 6.82
C TYR A 239 -17.40 13.39 7.89
N VAL A 240 -18.51 14.02 8.23
CA VAL A 240 -19.47 13.51 9.19
C VAL A 240 -20.91 13.81 8.75
N LEU A 241 -21.82 12.88 9.02
CA LEU A 241 -23.26 13.10 8.94
C LEU A 241 -23.80 13.42 10.34
N GLU A 242 -24.82 14.26 10.44
CA GLU A 242 -25.43 14.65 11.70
C GLU A 242 -25.86 13.45 12.56
N ARG A 243 -26.40 12.39 11.95
CA ARG A 243 -26.79 11.14 12.64
C ARG A 243 -25.64 10.35 13.26
N HIS A 244 -24.37 10.66 12.93
CA HIS A 244 -23.18 9.99 13.49
C HIS A 244 -22.51 10.81 14.60
N ILE A 245 -23.14 11.91 15.02
CA ILE A 245 -22.68 12.75 16.09
C ILE A 245 -23.22 12.21 17.41
N HIS A 246 -22.38 12.19 18.43
CA HIS A 246 -22.78 11.80 19.78
C HIS A 246 -23.60 12.90 20.46
N ARG A 247 -24.36 12.53 21.51
CA ARG A 247 -25.22 13.45 22.26
C ARG A 247 -24.48 14.60 22.94
N ASP A 248 -23.21 14.37 23.22
CA ASP A 248 -22.28 15.32 23.85
C ASP A 248 -21.45 16.11 22.83
N GLN A 249 -21.83 16.06 21.55
CA GLN A 249 -21.15 16.74 20.45
C GLN A 249 -22.12 17.65 19.70
N VAL A 250 -21.59 18.76 19.17
CA VAL A 250 -22.32 19.70 18.32
C VAL A 250 -21.44 20.10 17.14
N ILE A 251 -22.09 20.45 16.02
CA ILE A 251 -21.39 20.99 14.85
C ILE A 251 -21.34 22.51 14.98
N HIS A 252 -20.14 23.07 15.03
CA HIS A 252 -19.93 24.51 15.01
C HIS A 252 -18.62 24.89 14.31
N PRO A 253 -18.64 25.76 13.28
CA PRO A 253 -19.79 26.35 12.64
C PRO A 253 -20.61 25.36 11.80
N LEU A 254 -21.88 25.59 11.65
CA LEU A 254 -22.82 24.78 10.88
C LEU A 254 -22.63 25.04 9.36
N HIS A 255 -21.47 24.71 8.86
CA HIS A 255 -21.13 24.88 7.45
C HIS A 255 -21.25 23.55 6.69
N ARG A 256 -22.22 23.50 5.78
CA ARG A 256 -22.46 22.32 4.92
C ARG A 256 -21.44 22.26 3.79
N VAL A 257 -20.77 21.13 3.66
CA VAL A 257 -19.75 20.87 2.61
C VAL A 257 -20.35 20.16 1.41
N GLY A 258 -21.43 19.42 1.62
CA GLY A 258 -22.09 18.66 0.54
C GLY A 258 -23.37 17.98 1.00
N THR A 259 -23.85 17.05 0.19
CA THR A 259 -25.03 16.21 0.50
C THR A 259 -24.75 14.75 0.20
N PHE A 260 -25.27 13.89 1.05
CA PHE A 260 -25.28 12.45 0.85
C PHE A 260 -26.71 11.92 1.06
N GLN A 261 -27.32 11.37 0.00
CA GLN A 261 -28.70 10.87 0.04
C GLN A 261 -29.72 11.88 0.66
N GLY A 262 -29.61 13.15 0.27
CA GLY A 262 -30.47 14.22 0.80
C GLY A 262 -30.06 14.75 2.17
N GLN A 263 -29.14 14.11 2.90
CA GLN A 263 -28.65 14.57 4.19
C GLN A 263 -27.45 15.51 4.03
N PRO A 264 -27.35 16.58 4.84
CA PRO A 264 -26.19 17.47 4.81
C PRO A 264 -24.95 16.76 5.35
N VAL A 265 -23.81 17.03 4.73
CA VAL A 265 -22.49 16.55 5.15
C VAL A 265 -21.69 17.72 5.69
N TYR A 266 -21.03 17.50 6.81
CA TYR A 266 -20.21 18.48 7.52
C TYR A 266 -18.76 18.02 7.64
N LEU A 267 -17.84 18.94 7.92
CA LEU A 267 -16.47 18.60 8.28
C LEU A 267 -16.43 18.12 9.72
N ARG A 268 -15.72 17.01 9.95
CA ARG A 268 -15.49 16.50 11.31
C ARG A 268 -14.70 17.48 12.18
N ALA A 269 -13.87 18.34 11.59
CA ALA A 269 -13.18 19.42 12.28
C ALA A 269 -14.14 20.44 12.93
N HIS A 270 -15.40 20.51 12.47
CA HIS A 270 -16.44 21.36 13.04
C HIS A 270 -17.21 20.68 14.19
N VAL A 271 -16.92 19.43 14.50
CA VAL A 271 -17.55 18.73 15.62
C VAL A 271 -16.84 19.11 16.92
N VAL A 272 -17.56 19.77 17.81
CA VAL A 272 -17.06 20.24 19.10
C VAL A 272 -17.68 19.39 20.21
N GLN A 273 -16.82 18.95 21.15
CA GLN A 273 -17.24 18.23 22.33
C GLN A 273 -17.87 19.19 23.36
N LEU A 274 -19.10 18.93 23.78
CA LEU A 274 -19.74 19.66 24.86
C LEU A 274 -19.25 19.17 26.21
N ARG A 275 -18.99 20.07 27.12
CA ARG A 275 -18.69 19.75 28.52
C ARG A 275 -19.95 19.94 29.38
N SER A 276 -20.17 19.02 30.33
CA SER A 276 -21.23 19.20 31.29
C SER A 276 -20.92 20.37 32.23
N ALA A 277 -21.94 21.08 32.69
CA ALA A 277 -21.76 22.20 33.62
C ALA A 277 -21.20 21.78 35.00
N ARG A 278 -21.08 20.45 35.23
CA ARG A 278 -20.52 19.89 36.48
C ARG A 278 -19.06 19.44 36.34
N GLN A 279 -18.47 19.62 35.19
CA GLN A 279 -17.04 19.47 34.93
C GLN A 279 -16.42 20.86 34.74
#